data_744b07b49ee655425cf6f02192fa845c
#
_entry.id   744b07b49ee655425cf6f02192fa845c
#
_cell.length_a   1.000
_cell.length_b   1.000
_cell.length_c   1.000
_cell.angle_alpha   90.00
_cell.angle_beta   90.00
_cell.angle_gamma   90.00
#
_symmetry.space_group_name_H-M   'P 1'
#
loop_
_entity.id
_entity.type
_entity.pdbx_description
1 polymer ?
#
loop_
_entity_poly.entity_id
_entity_poly.type
_entity_poly.pdbx_seq_one_letter_code
_entity_poly.pdbx_strand_id
1 'polypeptide(L)'
;GFNVYPRDVEDALTEHPQVRMAGVVGMPSDRHGEEVVAFVALEPGAQMSAPELIEWARERIGGYRYPREVHVVDAVPLTPVGKIDRKALRTRLRESSR
;
A
#
# COMPACT_ATOMS: atom_id res chain seq x y z
N GLY A 1 -21.55 4.25 0.09
CA GLY A 1 -20.31 3.95 -0.57
C GLY A 1 -19.19 3.67 0.38
N PHE A 2 -18.24 2.93 -0.09
CA PHE A 2 -17.07 2.56 0.68
C PHE A 2 -15.93 3.49 0.31
N ASN A 3 -15.62 4.39 1.22
CA ASN A 3 -14.49 5.28 1.01
C ASN A 3 -13.28 4.73 1.75
N VAL A 4 -12.22 4.47 0.99
CA VAL A 4 -10.95 4.09 1.57
C VAL A 4 -10.06 5.31 1.53
N TYR A 5 -9.55 5.68 2.67
CA TYR A 5 -8.64 6.82 2.77
C TYR A 5 -7.22 6.28 2.77
N PRO A 6 -6.46 6.48 1.68
CA PRO A 6 -5.11 5.91 1.57
C PRO A 6 -4.22 6.21 2.76
N ARG A 7 -4.33 7.41 3.31
CA ARG A 7 -3.51 7.80 4.45
C ARG A 7 -3.78 6.94 5.69
N ASP A 8 -5.04 6.57 5.91
CA ASP A 8 -5.39 5.73 7.06
C ASP A 8 -4.75 4.35 6.94
N VAL A 9 -4.74 3.80 5.73
CA VAL A 9 -4.11 2.50 5.48
C VAL A 9 -2.59 2.61 5.60
N GLU A 10 -2.01 3.68 5.08
CA GLU A 10 -0.57 3.95 5.21
C GLU A 10 -0.17 4.02 6.68
N ASP A 11 -0.94 4.75 7.48
CA ASP A 11 -0.64 4.90 8.89
C ASP A 11 -0.71 3.56 9.63
N ALA A 12 -1.70 2.74 9.30
CA ALA A 12 -1.82 1.41 9.89
C ALA A 12 -0.63 0.52 9.53
N LEU A 13 -0.22 0.53 8.27
CA LEU A 13 0.92 -0.27 7.83
C LEU A 13 2.22 0.16 8.50
N THR A 14 2.41 1.46 8.66
CA THR A 14 3.64 1.97 9.28
C THR A 14 3.70 1.75 10.79
N GLU A 15 2.62 1.27 11.40
CA GLU A 15 2.68 0.81 12.80
C GLU A 15 3.48 -0.48 12.93
N HIS A 16 3.67 -1.22 11.86
CA HIS A 16 4.47 -2.42 11.91
C HIS A 16 5.96 -2.03 12.07
N PRO A 17 6.67 -2.62 13.04
CA PRO A 17 8.05 -2.20 13.32
C PRO A 17 9.02 -2.43 12.17
N GLN A 18 8.72 -3.34 11.26
CA GLN A 18 9.59 -3.61 10.11
C GLN A 18 9.25 -2.78 8.88
N VAL A 19 8.17 -2.00 8.93
CA VAL A 19 7.76 -1.14 7.81
C VAL A 19 8.32 0.26 8.02
N ARG A 20 9.16 0.70 7.08
CA ARG A 20 9.72 2.04 7.13
C ARG A 20 8.79 3.07 6.50
N MET A 21 8.16 2.71 5.40
CA MET A 21 7.27 3.63 4.67
C MET A 21 6.25 2.83 3.88
N ALA A 22 5.06 3.38 3.74
CA ALA A 22 4.01 2.77 2.94
C ALA A 22 3.33 3.83 2.08
N GLY A 23 3.03 3.46 0.84
CA GLY A 23 2.24 4.30 -0.06
C GLY A 23 1.05 3.49 -0.55
N VAL A 24 -0.14 4.07 -0.50
CA VAL A 24 -1.37 3.36 -0.81
C VAL A 24 -2.14 4.10 -1.89
N VAL A 25 -2.65 3.35 -2.85
CA VAL A 25 -3.51 3.90 -3.89
C VAL A 25 -4.75 3.03 -4.05
N GLY A 26 -5.84 3.66 -4.52
CA GLY A 26 -7.02 2.93 -4.94
C GLY A 26 -6.95 2.72 -6.43
N MET A 27 -7.23 1.50 -6.87
CA MET A 27 -7.26 1.16 -8.29
C MET A 27 -8.66 0.71 -8.66
N PRO A 28 -9.14 1.08 -9.86
CA PRO A 28 -10.46 0.60 -10.30
C PRO A 28 -10.51 -0.92 -10.32
N SER A 29 -11.63 -1.46 -9.89
CA SER A 29 -11.85 -2.90 -9.85
C SER A 29 -13.26 -3.18 -10.35
N ASP A 30 -13.39 -4.13 -11.25
CA ASP A 30 -14.70 -4.52 -11.78
C ASP A 30 -15.59 -5.15 -10.70
N ARG A 31 -14.97 -5.71 -9.67
CA ARG A 31 -15.70 -6.38 -8.60
C ARG A 31 -16.17 -5.46 -7.50
N HIS A 32 -15.31 -4.52 -7.12
CA HIS A 32 -15.52 -3.74 -5.90
C HIS A 32 -15.57 -2.24 -6.15
N GLY A 33 -15.52 -1.82 -7.40
CA GLY A 33 -15.41 -0.41 -7.74
C GLY A 33 -14.00 0.12 -7.55
N GLU A 34 -13.39 -0.19 -6.41
CA GLU A 34 -12.01 0.23 -6.12
C GLU A 34 -11.33 -0.81 -5.27
N GLU A 35 -10.07 -1.08 -5.57
CA GLU A 35 -9.26 -2.02 -4.82
C GLU A 35 -8.05 -1.30 -4.23
N VAL A 36 -7.73 -1.63 -2.98
CA VAL A 36 -6.63 -1.01 -2.26
C VAL A 36 -5.33 -1.73 -2.60
N VAL A 37 -4.34 -0.98 -3.05
CA VAL A 37 -3.01 -1.50 -3.37
C VAL A 37 -1.98 -0.73 -2.57
N ALA A 38 -1.07 -1.44 -1.92
CA ALA A 38 -0.03 -0.82 -1.10
C ALA A 38 1.36 -1.10 -1.64
N PHE A 39 2.23 -0.10 -1.54
CA PHE A 39 3.67 -0.23 -1.79
C PHE A 39 4.36 -0.03 -0.45
N VAL A 40 5.19 -0.99 -0.05
CA VAL A 40 5.81 -0.98 1.27
C VAL A 40 7.32 -1.06 1.14
N ALA A 41 8.01 -0.12 1.78
CA ALA A 41 9.46 -0.16 1.94
C ALA A 41 9.75 -0.62 3.35
N LEU A 42 10.58 -1.65 3.49
CA LEU A 42 10.91 -2.22 4.79
C LEU A 42 12.13 -1.55 5.39
N GLU A 43 12.26 -1.69 6.71
CA GLU A 43 13.48 -1.26 7.39
C GLU A 43 14.67 -2.08 6.91
N PRO A 44 15.90 -1.51 6.92
CA PRO A 44 17.09 -2.25 6.51
C PRO A 44 17.21 -3.57 7.27
N GLY A 45 17.45 -4.65 6.52
CA GLY A 45 17.59 -5.98 7.10
C GLY A 45 16.29 -6.70 7.38
N ALA A 46 15.15 -6.01 7.29
CA ALA A 46 13.86 -6.64 7.50
C ALA A 46 13.49 -7.53 6.33
N GLN A 47 12.81 -8.62 6.62
CA GLN A 47 12.34 -9.55 5.60
C GLN A 47 10.88 -9.89 5.87
N MET A 48 10.01 -9.40 5.01
CA MET A 48 8.58 -9.74 5.06
C MET A 48 8.08 -9.89 3.63
N SER A 49 7.26 -10.90 3.43
CA SER A 49 6.63 -11.12 2.13
C SER A 49 5.35 -10.29 2.01
N ALA A 50 4.90 -10.09 0.78
CA ALA A 50 3.63 -9.42 0.53
C ALA A 50 2.46 -10.13 1.23
N PRO A 51 2.34 -11.48 1.15
CA PRO A 51 1.26 -12.16 1.88
C PRO A 51 1.27 -11.92 3.38
N GLU A 52 2.46 -11.88 4.00
CA GLU A 52 2.56 -11.61 5.43
C GLU A 52 2.06 -10.22 5.78
N LEU A 53 2.39 -9.23 4.95
CA LEU A 53 1.95 -7.85 5.15
C LEU A 53 0.44 -7.71 4.96
N ILE A 54 -0.10 -8.40 3.96
CA ILE A 54 -1.55 -8.40 3.71
C ILE A 54 -2.29 -8.97 4.92
N GLU A 55 -1.82 -10.09 5.43
CA GLU A 55 -2.46 -10.74 6.57
C GLU A 55 -2.39 -9.87 7.82
N TRP A 56 -1.23 -9.28 8.08
CA TRP A 56 -1.07 -8.37 9.20
C TRP A 56 -2.04 -7.18 9.09
N ALA A 57 -2.13 -6.60 7.89
CA ALA A 57 -3.01 -5.46 7.65
C ALA A 57 -4.48 -5.86 7.78
N ARG A 58 -4.84 -7.04 7.31
CA ARG A 58 -6.21 -7.53 7.40
C ARG A 58 -6.66 -7.62 8.85
N GLU A 59 -5.81 -8.15 9.71
CA GLU A 59 -6.12 -8.28 11.14
C GLU A 59 -6.22 -6.93 11.83
N ARG A 60 -5.43 -5.96 11.38
CA ARG A 60 -5.34 -4.65 12.00
C ARG A 60 -6.45 -3.70 11.56
N ILE A 61 -6.69 -3.67 10.24
CA ILE A 61 -7.65 -2.74 9.65
C ILE A 61 -9.04 -3.37 9.54
N GLY A 62 -9.06 -4.63 9.09
CA GLY A 62 -10.31 -5.36 8.95
C GLY A 62 -11.17 -4.90 7.78
N GLY A 63 -12.26 -5.63 7.58
CA GLY A 63 -13.26 -5.29 6.59
C GLY A 63 -12.72 -5.25 5.17
N TYR A 64 -13.12 -4.22 4.44
CA TYR A 64 -12.75 -4.05 3.03
C TYR A 64 -11.59 -3.09 2.83
N ARG A 65 -11.09 -2.48 3.90
CA ARG A 65 -10.08 -1.42 3.79
C ARG A 65 -8.65 -1.90 3.75
N TYR A 66 -8.39 -3.17 4.07
CA TYR A 66 -7.02 -3.67 4.01
C TYR A 66 -6.58 -3.87 2.56
N PRO A 67 -5.29 -3.72 2.26
CA PRO A 67 -4.82 -3.89 0.88
C PRO A 67 -4.92 -5.35 0.44
N ARG A 68 -5.44 -5.54 -0.77
CA ARG A 68 -5.53 -6.87 -1.39
C ARG A 68 -4.26 -7.22 -2.14
N GLU A 69 -3.47 -6.21 -2.46
CA GLU A 69 -2.24 -6.37 -3.21
C GLU A 69 -1.18 -5.51 -2.53
N VAL A 70 -0.01 -6.09 -2.31
CA VAL A 70 1.11 -5.39 -1.68
C VAL A 70 2.36 -5.64 -2.52
N HIS A 71 3.08 -4.58 -2.81
CA HIS A 71 4.37 -4.63 -3.49
C HIS A 71 5.44 -4.18 -2.52
N VAL A 72 6.41 -5.05 -2.25
CA VAL A 72 7.56 -4.68 -1.43
C VAL A 72 8.58 -4.03 -2.36
N VAL A 73 8.95 -2.79 -2.04
CA VAL A 73 9.82 -1.98 -2.89
C VAL A 73 10.99 -1.43 -2.06
N ASP A 74 12.04 -1.00 -2.75
CA ASP A 74 13.20 -0.43 -2.07
C ASP A 74 12.88 0.95 -1.49
N ALA A 75 12.06 1.71 -2.21
CA ALA A 75 11.68 3.04 -1.76
C ALA A 75 10.30 3.39 -2.32
N VAL A 76 9.54 4.13 -1.53
CA VAL A 76 8.24 4.64 -1.97
C VAL A 76 8.49 6.04 -2.55
N PRO A 77 8.04 6.31 -3.79
CA PRO A 77 8.28 7.62 -4.39
C PRO A 77 7.60 8.75 -3.63
N LEU A 78 8.31 9.86 -3.51
CA LEU A 78 7.81 11.04 -2.82
C LEU A 78 7.79 12.23 -3.78
N THR A 79 6.83 13.14 -3.56
CA THR A 79 6.80 14.40 -4.27
C THR A 79 7.92 15.32 -3.76
N PRO A 80 8.23 16.41 -4.46
CA PRO A 80 9.25 17.36 -4.00
C PRO A 80 9.00 17.94 -2.60
N VAL A 81 7.74 17.94 -2.16
CA VAL A 81 7.42 18.44 -0.81
C VAL A 81 7.34 17.31 0.23
N GLY A 82 7.78 16.10 -0.14
CA GLY A 82 7.90 15.00 0.81
C GLY A 82 6.64 14.19 1.06
N LYS A 83 5.63 14.32 0.23
CA LYS A 83 4.41 13.53 0.34
C LYS A 83 4.48 12.30 -0.57
N ILE A 84 3.71 11.27 -0.23
CA ILE A 84 3.63 10.07 -1.09
C ILE A 84 3.16 10.48 -2.48
N ASP A 85 3.92 10.08 -3.49
CA ASP A 85 3.58 10.37 -4.88
C ASP A 85 2.67 9.28 -5.44
N ARG A 86 1.38 9.42 -5.20
CA ARG A 86 0.39 8.40 -5.59
C ARG A 86 0.25 8.28 -7.10
N LYS A 87 0.50 9.36 -7.83
CA LYS A 87 0.46 9.32 -9.29
C LYS A 87 1.57 8.40 -9.83
N ALA A 88 2.77 8.51 -9.26
CA ALA A 88 3.88 7.65 -9.63
C ALA A 88 3.58 6.19 -9.31
N LEU A 89 2.92 5.92 -8.19
CA LEU A 89 2.53 4.56 -7.82
C LEU A 89 1.52 3.98 -8.80
N ARG A 90 0.54 4.77 -9.21
CA ARG A 90 -0.45 4.32 -10.20
C ARG A 90 0.19 4.03 -11.55
N THR A 91 1.15 4.86 -11.95
CA THR A 91 1.89 4.65 -13.20
C THR A 91 2.65 3.34 -13.15
N ARG A 92 3.28 3.05 -12.01
CA ARG A 92 4.01 1.81 -11.79
C ARG A 92 3.11 0.60 -11.95
N LEU A 93 1.90 0.67 -11.40
CA LEU A 93 0.93 -0.42 -11.50
C LEU A 93 0.49 -0.65 -12.95
N ARG A 94 0.26 0.41 -13.69
CA ARG A 94 -0.13 0.30 -15.11
C ARG A 94 0.98 -0.36 -15.93
N GLU A 95 2.22 0.00 -15.66
CA GLU A 95 3.37 -0.59 -16.36
C GLU A 95 3.52 -2.06 -16.04
N SER A 96 3.29 -2.45 -14.78
CA SER A 96 3.38 -3.84 -14.35
C SER A 96 2.28 -4.72 -14.92
N SER A 97 1.16 -4.12 -15.32
CA SER A 97 0.00 -4.86 -15.81
C SER A 97 0.09 -5.26 -17.28
N ARG A 98 1.12 -4.84 -17.97
CA ARG A 98 1.30 -5.14 -19.40
C ARG A 98 1.90 -6.50 -19.63
#